data_c79b40b7f70166c8b69b2ce8e7ddbc65
#
_entry.id   c79b40b7f70166c8b69b2ce8e7ddbc65
#
_cell.length_a   1.000
_cell.length_b   1.000
_cell.length_c   1.000
_cell.angle_alpha   90.00
_cell.angle_beta   90.00
_cell.angle_gamma   90.00
#
_symmetry.space_group_name_H-M   'P 1'
#
loop_
_entity.id
_entity.type
_entity.pdbx_description
1 polymer ?
#
loop_
_entity_poly.entity_id
_entity_poly.type
_entity_poly.pdbx_seq_one_letter_code
_entity_poly.pdbx_strand_id
1 'polypeptide(L)'
;MALDHDAIRKAYPDAVVVSDAVGHEGAFKEDGSQFTLVQSAIDSARATIDAEAAATEYQRKRTGTDETIEKVGTTDTIYLPIGEQLDLLYKDIVAGTVTTSGGFATAIKATKDKYPKP
;
A
#
# COMPACT_ATOMS: atom_id res chain seq x y z
N MET A 1 4.74 -27.75 0.85
CA MET A 1 5.18 -26.42 1.27
C MET A 1 4.73 -25.40 0.24
N ALA A 2 4.00 -24.38 0.64
CA ALA A 2 3.51 -23.38 -0.28
C ALA A 2 4.66 -22.48 -0.80
N LEU A 3 4.71 -22.27 -2.10
CA LEU A 3 5.66 -21.38 -2.72
C LEU A 3 5.18 -19.92 -2.64
N ASP A 4 6.12 -19.00 -2.54
CA ASP A 4 5.81 -17.57 -2.62
C ASP A 4 5.66 -17.15 -4.10
N HIS A 5 4.45 -17.31 -4.63
CA HIS A 5 4.15 -17.09 -6.05
C HIS A 5 4.52 -15.69 -6.53
N ASP A 6 4.21 -14.64 -5.76
CA ASP A 6 4.49 -13.27 -6.15
C ASP A 6 5.98 -12.97 -6.21
N ALA A 7 6.73 -13.43 -5.20
CA ALA A 7 8.18 -13.26 -5.16
C ALA A 7 8.88 -14.05 -6.28
N ILE A 8 8.40 -15.27 -6.56
CA ILE A 8 8.93 -16.10 -7.65
C ILE A 8 8.67 -15.43 -9.01
N ARG A 9 7.49 -14.91 -9.25
CA ARG A 9 7.17 -14.20 -10.50
C ARG A 9 8.00 -12.93 -10.68
N LYS A 10 8.29 -12.24 -9.58
CA LYS A 10 9.16 -11.05 -9.62
C LYS A 10 10.62 -11.41 -9.88
N ALA A 11 11.12 -12.46 -9.23
CA ALA A 11 12.51 -12.92 -9.41
C ALA A 11 12.73 -13.58 -10.78
N TYR A 12 11.71 -14.24 -11.32
CA TYR A 12 11.75 -14.98 -12.59
C TYR A 12 10.63 -14.47 -13.52
N PRO A 13 10.82 -13.32 -14.18
CA PRO A 13 9.75 -12.72 -15.02
C PRO A 13 9.31 -13.60 -16.20
N ASP A 14 10.16 -14.52 -16.64
CA ASP A 14 9.85 -15.44 -17.72
C ASP A 14 9.03 -16.67 -17.29
N ALA A 15 8.75 -16.78 -15.98
CA ALA A 15 7.89 -17.85 -15.46
C ALA A 15 6.43 -17.62 -15.86
N VAL A 16 5.87 -18.52 -16.65
CA VAL A 16 4.45 -18.46 -17.05
C VAL A 16 3.54 -19.24 -16.09
N VAL A 17 4.10 -20.22 -15.40
CA VAL A 17 3.38 -21.01 -14.39
C VAL A 17 4.23 -21.09 -13.12
N VAL A 18 3.61 -20.84 -11.99
CA VAL A 18 4.16 -21.17 -10.66
C VAL A 18 3.16 -22.08 -9.98
N SER A 19 3.60 -23.26 -9.60
CA SER A 19 2.71 -24.34 -9.12
C SER A 19 3.18 -24.92 -7.79
N ASP A 20 2.21 -25.13 -6.88
CA ASP A 20 2.38 -25.89 -5.65
C ASP A 20 1.84 -27.33 -5.78
N ALA A 21 1.39 -27.74 -6.97
CA ALA A 21 0.80 -29.05 -7.18
C ALA A 21 1.82 -30.17 -6.92
N VAL A 22 1.41 -31.21 -6.21
CA VAL A 22 2.26 -32.36 -5.90
C VAL A 22 2.76 -33.00 -7.21
N GLY A 23 4.08 -33.14 -7.34
CA GLY A 23 4.72 -33.69 -8.53
C GLY A 23 5.00 -32.63 -9.62
N HIS A 24 4.49 -31.41 -9.46
CA HIS A 24 4.69 -30.31 -10.42
C HIS A 24 5.01 -28.99 -9.71
N GLU A 25 5.69 -29.08 -8.57
CA GLU A 25 6.07 -27.89 -7.80
C GLU A 25 7.18 -27.11 -8.47
N GLY A 26 7.07 -25.81 -8.51
CA GLY A 26 8.09 -24.91 -9.03
C GLY A 26 7.58 -23.88 -10.02
N ALA A 27 8.51 -23.24 -10.73
CA ALA A 27 8.24 -22.27 -11.76
C ALA A 27 8.67 -22.83 -13.12
N PHE A 28 7.85 -22.58 -14.14
CA PHE A 28 8.02 -23.15 -15.47
C PHE A 28 7.96 -22.07 -16.55
N LYS A 29 8.78 -22.25 -17.59
CA LYS A 29 8.77 -21.40 -18.79
C LYS A 29 7.64 -21.81 -19.74
N GLU A 30 7.41 -20.97 -20.76
CA GLU A 30 6.42 -21.25 -21.79
C GLU A 30 6.64 -22.61 -22.50
N ASP A 31 7.88 -23.02 -22.66
CA ASP A 31 8.25 -24.31 -23.29
C ASP A 31 8.11 -25.50 -22.34
N GLY A 32 7.66 -25.30 -21.09
CA GLY A 32 7.49 -26.32 -20.09
C GLY A 32 8.75 -26.65 -19.29
N SER A 33 9.88 -26.03 -19.58
CA SER A 33 11.11 -26.23 -18.81
C SER A 33 11.00 -25.56 -17.43
N GLN A 34 11.60 -26.19 -16.43
CA GLN A 34 11.56 -25.71 -15.04
C GLN A 34 12.74 -24.81 -14.73
N PHE A 35 12.47 -23.71 -14.01
CA PHE A 35 13.52 -22.88 -13.44
C PHE A 35 14.15 -23.57 -12.23
N THR A 36 15.45 -23.40 -12.05
CA THR A 36 16.10 -23.69 -10.77
C THR A 36 15.86 -22.51 -9.83
N LEU A 37 15.02 -22.72 -8.80
CA LEU A 37 14.69 -21.68 -7.85
C LEU A 37 15.84 -21.47 -6.85
N VAL A 38 16.27 -20.22 -6.70
CA VAL A 38 17.30 -19.81 -5.73
C VAL A 38 16.60 -19.04 -4.61
N GLN A 39 16.66 -19.57 -3.39
CA GLN A 39 15.95 -18.98 -2.26
C GLN A 39 16.35 -17.53 -1.98
N SER A 40 17.64 -17.21 -2.11
CA SER A 40 18.11 -15.84 -1.90
C SER A 40 17.51 -14.85 -2.90
N ALA A 41 17.29 -15.27 -4.15
CA ALA A 41 16.63 -14.44 -5.17
C ALA A 41 15.15 -14.23 -4.84
N ILE A 42 14.47 -15.27 -4.34
CA ILE A 42 13.07 -15.20 -3.91
C ILE A 42 12.94 -14.28 -2.70
N ASP A 43 13.82 -14.41 -1.71
CA ASP A 43 13.82 -13.56 -0.51
C ASP A 43 14.06 -12.08 -0.87
N SER A 44 14.98 -11.79 -1.78
CA SER A 44 15.23 -10.43 -2.27
C SER A 44 14.02 -9.86 -3.01
N ALA A 45 13.35 -10.67 -3.82
CA ALA A 45 12.14 -10.27 -4.52
C ALA A 45 10.98 -9.99 -3.53
N ARG A 46 10.83 -10.83 -2.49
CA ARG A 46 9.83 -10.59 -1.43
C ARG A 46 10.11 -9.28 -0.70
N ALA A 47 11.35 -9.02 -0.33
CA ALA A 47 11.73 -7.77 0.33
C ALA A 47 11.41 -6.55 -0.55
N THR A 48 11.61 -6.64 -1.87
CA THR A 48 11.28 -5.57 -2.80
C THR A 48 9.78 -5.36 -2.91
N ILE A 49 8.97 -6.42 -3.02
CA ILE A 49 7.51 -6.34 -3.05
C ILE A 49 6.98 -5.68 -1.77
N ASP A 50 7.48 -6.10 -0.61
CA ASP A 50 7.06 -5.56 0.67
C ASP A 50 7.43 -4.08 0.82
N ALA A 51 8.60 -3.68 0.35
CA ALA A 51 9.05 -2.28 0.36
C ALA A 51 8.19 -1.41 -0.58
N GLU A 52 7.85 -1.91 -1.77
CA GLU A 52 6.97 -1.22 -2.72
C GLU A 52 5.57 -1.05 -2.13
N ALA A 53 5.03 -2.07 -1.47
CA ALA A 53 3.74 -2.01 -0.78
C ALA A 53 3.77 -1.01 0.38
N ALA A 54 4.81 -1.02 1.21
CA ALA A 54 4.98 -0.09 2.32
C ALA A 54 5.10 1.37 1.85
N ALA A 55 5.74 1.60 0.71
CA ALA A 55 5.91 2.94 0.15
C ALA A 55 4.57 3.61 -0.20
N THR A 56 3.52 2.84 -0.48
CA THR A 56 2.19 3.32 -0.86
C THR A 56 1.12 3.09 0.22
N GLU A 57 1.40 2.28 1.24
CA GLU A 57 0.44 1.93 2.29
C GLU A 57 -0.09 3.16 3.03
N TYR A 58 0.76 4.16 3.29
CA TYR A 58 0.35 5.39 3.96
C TYR A 58 -0.77 6.12 3.23
N GLN A 59 -0.83 6.02 1.90
CA GLN A 59 -1.88 6.66 1.09
C GLN A 59 -3.24 6.02 1.35
N ARG A 60 -3.28 4.68 1.39
CA ARG A 60 -4.51 3.93 1.70
C ARG A 60 -5.01 4.24 3.11
N LYS A 61 -4.09 4.31 4.06
CA LYS A 61 -4.42 4.62 5.46
C LYS A 61 -4.99 6.02 5.60
N ARG A 62 -4.42 7.01 4.91
CA ARG A 62 -4.89 8.39 4.95
C ARG A 62 -6.30 8.56 4.40
N THR A 63 -6.69 7.76 3.42
CA THR A 63 -8.01 7.83 2.78
C THR A 63 -9.04 6.88 3.41
N GLY A 64 -8.63 6.02 4.34
CA GLY A 64 -9.51 5.03 4.95
C GLY A 64 -9.89 3.88 4.02
N THR A 65 -9.12 3.65 2.95
CA THR A 65 -9.36 2.53 2.02
C THR A 65 -8.64 1.25 2.44
N ASP A 66 -7.79 1.32 3.44
CA ASP A 66 -7.14 0.15 4.01
C ASP A 66 -8.11 -0.57 4.95
N GLU A 67 -8.39 -1.85 4.69
CA GLU A 67 -9.31 -2.66 5.49
C GLU A 67 -8.82 -2.91 6.92
N THR A 68 -7.51 -2.74 7.17
CA THR A 68 -6.94 -2.90 8.50
C THR A 68 -7.25 -1.71 9.42
N ILE A 69 -7.72 -0.61 8.87
CA ILE A 69 -8.11 0.56 9.63
C ILE A 69 -9.56 0.39 10.06
N GLU A 70 -9.78 0.38 11.36
CA GLU A 70 -11.12 0.32 11.92
C GLU A 70 -11.85 1.63 11.64
N LYS A 71 -12.83 1.58 10.74
CA LYS A 71 -13.66 2.74 10.36
C LYS A 71 -14.76 2.97 11.38
N VAL A 72 -14.41 3.12 12.64
CA VAL A 72 -15.39 3.32 13.70
C VAL A 72 -15.44 4.77 14.11
N GLY A 73 -16.39 5.49 13.53
CA GLY A 73 -16.79 6.81 13.99
C GLY A 73 -15.78 7.92 13.72
N THR A 74 -15.83 8.96 14.55
CA THR A 74 -15.05 10.19 14.39
C THR A 74 -13.65 10.13 14.95
N THR A 75 -13.20 8.95 15.39
CA THR A 75 -11.88 8.76 16.00
C THR A 75 -10.78 8.44 14.99
N ASP A 76 -11.16 8.07 13.78
CA ASP A 76 -10.20 7.75 12.72
C ASP A 76 -9.60 9.04 12.14
N THR A 77 -8.30 9.18 12.29
CA THR A 77 -7.59 10.33 11.73
C THR A 77 -7.27 10.06 10.26
N ILE A 78 -8.30 10.11 9.42
CA ILE A 78 -8.22 10.00 7.97
C ILE A 78 -8.61 11.33 7.33
N TYR A 79 -8.32 11.48 6.03
CA TYR A 79 -8.80 12.66 5.31
C TYR A 79 -10.33 12.70 5.33
N LEU A 80 -10.86 13.86 5.66
CA LEU A 80 -12.29 14.12 5.57
C LEU A 80 -12.80 13.99 4.13
N PRO A 81 -14.09 13.69 3.92
CA PRO A 81 -14.69 13.79 2.60
C PRO A 81 -14.41 15.15 1.95
N ILE A 82 -14.29 15.17 0.63
CA ILE A 82 -13.95 16.39 -0.13
C ILE A 82 -14.88 17.56 0.22
N GLY A 83 -16.18 17.31 0.35
CA GLY A 83 -17.15 18.35 0.72
C GLY A 83 -16.85 18.99 2.07
N GLU A 84 -16.47 18.18 3.06
CA GLU A 84 -16.09 18.67 4.39
C GLU A 84 -14.76 19.42 4.38
N GLN A 85 -13.80 18.95 3.58
CA GLN A 85 -12.53 19.66 3.40
C GLN A 85 -12.74 21.04 2.78
N LEU A 86 -13.62 21.14 1.77
CA LEU A 86 -13.95 22.40 1.13
C LEU A 86 -14.70 23.33 2.08
N ASP A 87 -15.56 22.80 2.94
CA ASP A 87 -16.27 23.60 3.96
C ASP A 87 -15.28 24.20 4.98
N LEU A 88 -14.31 23.42 5.43
CA LEU A 88 -13.25 23.91 6.32
C LEU A 88 -12.44 25.01 5.65
N LEU A 89 -12.06 24.81 4.38
CA LEU A 89 -11.33 25.82 3.61
C LEU A 89 -12.15 27.09 3.44
N TYR A 90 -13.44 26.98 3.14
CA TYR A 90 -14.35 28.12 3.02
C TYR A 90 -14.44 28.90 4.33
N LYS A 91 -14.59 28.21 5.45
CA LYS A 91 -14.60 28.84 6.78
C LYS A 91 -13.31 29.59 7.07
N ASP A 92 -12.16 29.01 6.70
CA ASP A 92 -10.87 29.68 6.86
C ASP A 92 -10.75 30.92 5.97
N ILE A 93 -11.28 30.88 4.75
CA ILE A 93 -11.29 32.03 3.84
C ILE A 93 -12.11 33.18 4.45
N VAL A 94 -13.32 32.87 4.93
CA VAL A 94 -14.22 33.88 5.54
C VAL A 94 -13.59 34.48 6.80
N ALA A 95 -12.93 33.66 7.62
CA ALA A 95 -12.28 34.12 8.86
C ALA A 95 -10.90 34.76 8.64
N GLY A 96 -10.33 34.67 7.42
CA GLY A 96 -8.98 35.16 7.15
C GLY A 96 -7.89 34.29 7.77
N THR A 97 -8.18 32.99 8.02
CA THR A 97 -7.28 32.04 8.69
C THR A 97 -6.74 30.98 7.73
N VAL A 98 -6.63 31.27 6.44
CA VAL A 98 -5.99 30.39 5.45
C VAL A 98 -4.47 30.42 5.66
N THR A 99 -4.03 29.71 6.69
CA THR A 99 -2.63 29.63 7.14
C THR A 99 -2.30 28.19 7.53
N THR A 100 -1.05 27.94 7.89
CA THR A 100 -0.61 26.63 8.38
C THR A 100 -1.25 26.23 9.71
N SER A 101 -1.86 27.18 10.43
CA SER A 101 -2.58 26.94 11.70
C SER A 101 -4.09 27.04 11.57
N GLY A 102 -4.64 27.26 10.38
CA GLY A 102 -6.08 27.25 10.13
C GLY A 102 -6.69 25.85 10.20
N GLY A 103 -8.02 25.79 10.27
CA GLY A 103 -8.74 24.53 10.44
C GLY A 103 -8.50 23.53 9.32
N PHE A 104 -8.47 23.97 8.08
CA PHE A 104 -8.21 23.10 6.93
C PHE A 104 -6.80 22.49 6.99
N ALA A 105 -5.77 23.34 7.16
CA ALA A 105 -4.38 22.87 7.23
C ALA A 105 -4.14 21.95 8.45
N THR A 106 -4.74 22.26 9.59
CA THR A 106 -4.66 21.43 10.81
C THR A 106 -5.27 20.04 10.60
N ALA A 107 -6.43 19.96 9.94
CA ALA A 107 -7.09 18.68 9.67
C ALA A 107 -6.27 17.80 8.71
N ILE A 108 -5.72 18.40 7.65
CA ILE A 108 -4.85 17.69 6.69
C ILE A 108 -3.56 17.21 7.38
N LYS A 109 -2.94 18.08 8.18
CA LYS A 109 -1.71 17.75 8.89
C LYS A 109 -1.89 16.60 9.88
N ALA A 110 -2.99 16.57 10.61
CA ALA A 110 -3.28 15.51 11.57
C ALA A 110 -3.26 14.12 10.91
N THR A 111 -3.86 13.98 9.73
CA THR A 111 -3.85 12.72 8.96
C THR A 111 -2.45 12.37 8.48
N LYS A 112 -1.70 13.34 7.96
CA LYS A 112 -0.32 13.13 7.49
C LYS A 112 0.63 12.73 8.62
N ASP A 113 0.46 13.31 9.80
CA ASP A 113 1.30 13.01 10.96
C ASP A 113 0.99 11.62 11.52
N LYS A 114 -0.27 11.18 11.47
CA LYS A 114 -0.64 9.84 11.92
C LYS A 114 -0.14 8.75 10.95
N TYR A 115 -0.16 9.01 9.67
CA TYR A 115 0.30 8.08 8.63
C TYR A 115 1.38 8.76 7.78
N PRO A 116 2.60 8.90 8.31
CA PRO A 116 3.67 9.60 7.61
C PRO A 116 4.11 8.85 6.35
N LYS A 117 4.58 9.60 5.39
CA LYS A 117 5.22 9.05 4.20
C LYS A 117 6.56 8.42 4.62
N PRO A 118 6.82 7.16 4.23
CA PRO A 118 8.09 6.52 4.53
C PRO A 118 9.27 7.18 3.81
#